data_6c90c2882a0d0fc175a3aa0f21b4b25e
#
_entry.id   6c90c2882a0d0fc175a3aa0f21b4b25e
#
_cell.length_a   1.000
_cell.length_b   1.000
_cell.length_c   1.000
_cell.angle_alpha   90.00
_cell.angle_beta   90.00
_cell.angle_gamma   90.00
#
_symmetry.space_group_name_H-M   'P 1'
#
loop_
_entity.id
_entity.type
_entity.pdbx_description
1 polymer ?
#
loop_
_entity_poly.entity_id
_entity_poly.type
_entity_poly.pdbx_seq_one_letter_code
_entity_poly.pdbx_strand_id
1 'polypeptide(L)'
;MPEFLWVIGALNDEAGWDVIFAMDALLDAAKGLKRLASLARKHPGLGFTVGECEAESERIHSLLRASGASALLQRFRSVPRDILGCYWYDPLDPRIDLYWMAIATLAKVLNVSVESLTVVVLAHELAHAYSQLGRDIDKWDWPVFFFHKTSKDVVEGIAQFYTELVVHDLAPRYPDARRAYQRLLKLQSGPYLAHLDWKPNDTHRGEIIRSAMMEFRRSGELTHEEFLRRLDR
;
A
#
# COMPACT_ATOMS: atom_id res chain seq x y z
N MET A 1 -5.83 12.97 18.91
CA MET A 1 -4.42 12.65 19.30
C MET A 1 -4.29 11.53 20.32
N PRO A 2 -5.03 11.47 21.48
CA PRO A 2 -4.92 10.35 22.43
C PRO A 2 -5.26 8.97 21.84
N GLU A 3 -6.27 8.91 20.99
CA GLU A 3 -6.70 7.66 20.30
C GLU A 3 -5.64 7.09 19.35
N PHE A 4 -4.85 7.97 18.73
CA PHE A 4 -3.77 7.58 17.82
C PHE A 4 -2.61 6.89 18.55
N LEU A 5 -2.23 7.41 19.71
CA LEU A 5 -1.17 6.81 20.55
C LEU A 5 -1.58 5.47 21.12
N TRP A 6 -2.86 5.31 21.46
CA TRP A 6 -3.39 4.03 21.94
C TRP A 6 -3.36 2.96 20.84
N VAL A 7 -3.74 3.31 19.62
CA VAL A 7 -3.71 2.35 18.50
C VAL A 7 -2.27 1.95 18.15
N ILE A 8 -1.31 2.90 18.16
CA ILE A 8 0.12 2.55 17.97
C ILE A 8 0.62 1.65 19.10
N GLY A 9 0.23 1.92 20.37
CA GLY A 9 0.55 1.07 21.51
C GLY A 9 -0.01 -0.34 21.32
N ALA A 10 -1.27 -0.45 20.95
CA ALA A 10 -1.95 -1.74 20.71
C ALA A 10 -1.34 -2.51 19.52
N LEU A 11 -0.84 -1.83 18.48
CA LEU A 11 -0.18 -2.47 17.35
C LEU A 11 1.25 -2.94 17.64
N ASN A 12 1.90 -2.39 18.68
CA ASN A 12 3.21 -2.85 19.14
C ASN A 12 3.10 -4.02 20.13
N ASP A 13 1.90 -4.33 20.62
CA ASP A 13 1.64 -5.42 21.54
C ASP A 13 0.94 -6.58 20.80
N GLU A 14 1.39 -7.82 21.03
CA GLU A 14 0.72 -9.02 20.49
C GLU A 14 -0.77 -9.06 20.85
N ALA A 15 -1.12 -8.67 22.08
CA ALA A 15 -2.50 -8.57 22.53
C ALA A 15 -3.34 -7.58 21.72
N GLY A 16 -2.75 -6.50 21.22
CA GLY A 16 -3.45 -5.51 20.37
C GLY A 16 -3.84 -6.07 19.01
N TRP A 17 -3.03 -6.94 18.44
CA TRP A 17 -3.37 -7.63 17.19
C TRP A 17 -4.48 -8.65 17.38
N ASP A 18 -4.45 -9.40 18.48
CA ASP A 18 -5.51 -10.35 18.82
C ASP A 18 -6.86 -9.64 18.96
N VAL A 19 -6.89 -8.43 19.53
CA VAL A 19 -8.09 -7.61 19.61
C VAL A 19 -8.58 -7.20 18.21
N ILE A 20 -7.70 -6.76 17.31
CA ILE A 20 -8.07 -6.36 15.93
C ILE A 20 -8.61 -7.56 15.15
N PHE A 21 -7.95 -8.70 15.22
CA PHE A 21 -8.42 -9.93 14.57
C PHE A 21 -9.75 -10.43 15.18
N ALA A 22 -9.91 -10.36 16.49
CA ALA A 22 -11.17 -10.69 17.16
C ALA A 22 -12.31 -9.76 16.74
N MET A 23 -12.04 -8.46 16.58
CA MET A 23 -13.02 -7.49 16.08
C MET A 23 -13.43 -7.77 14.64
N ASP A 24 -12.48 -8.14 13.78
CA ASP A 24 -12.78 -8.51 12.39
C ASP A 24 -13.59 -9.80 12.31
N ALA A 25 -13.25 -10.79 13.11
CA ALA A 25 -13.99 -12.05 13.24
C ALA A 25 -15.42 -11.81 13.76
N LEU A 26 -15.62 -10.93 14.75
CA LEU A 26 -16.93 -10.54 15.26
C LEU A 26 -17.78 -9.87 14.16
N LEU A 27 -17.19 -9.00 13.36
CA LEU A 27 -17.90 -8.35 12.27
C LEU A 27 -18.34 -9.35 11.19
N ASP A 28 -17.49 -10.34 10.89
CA ASP A 28 -17.83 -11.40 9.93
C ASP A 28 -18.87 -12.36 10.50
N ALA A 29 -18.82 -12.64 11.81
CA ALA A 29 -19.88 -13.38 12.52
C ALA A 29 -21.24 -12.65 12.44
N ALA A 30 -21.27 -11.34 12.66
CA ALA A 30 -22.49 -10.53 12.53
C ALA A 30 -23.07 -10.57 11.11
N LYS A 31 -22.22 -10.56 10.08
CA LYS A 31 -22.65 -10.73 8.67
C LYS A 31 -23.15 -12.14 8.41
N GLY A 32 -22.48 -13.14 8.98
CA GLY A 32 -22.92 -14.55 8.92
C GLY A 32 -24.31 -14.74 9.50
N LEU A 33 -24.60 -14.14 10.65
CA LEU A 33 -25.91 -14.17 11.29
C LEU A 33 -27.00 -13.53 10.41
N LYS A 34 -26.72 -12.42 9.73
CA LYS A 34 -27.66 -11.83 8.77
C LYS A 34 -27.95 -12.75 7.57
N ARG A 35 -26.95 -13.49 7.08
CA ARG A 35 -27.12 -14.51 6.06
C ARG A 35 -27.98 -15.69 6.55
N LEU A 36 -27.73 -16.15 7.78
CA LEU A 36 -28.53 -17.19 8.43
C LEU A 36 -29.99 -16.75 8.63
N ALA A 37 -30.22 -15.50 9.03
CA ALA A 37 -31.59 -14.93 9.10
C ALA A 37 -32.28 -14.96 7.75
N SER A 38 -31.58 -14.65 6.66
CA SER A 38 -32.12 -14.75 5.31
C SER A 38 -32.45 -16.19 4.89
N LEU A 39 -31.62 -17.16 5.31
CA LEU A 39 -31.90 -18.59 5.07
C LEU A 39 -33.08 -19.10 5.91
N ALA A 40 -33.18 -18.68 7.19
CA ALA A 40 -34.29 -19.07 8.07
C ALA A 40 -35.65 -18.57 7.56
N ARG A 41 -35.70 -17.38 6.91
CA ARG A 41 -36.92 -16.89 6.22
C ARG A 41 -37.37 -17.82 5.09
N LYS A 42 -36.43 -18.45 4.39
CA LYS A 42 -36.69 -19.36 3.26
C LYS A 42 -36.94 -20.80 3.70
N HIS A 43 -36.42 -21.18 4.86
CA HIS A 43 -36.46 -22.56 5.38
C HIS A 43 -36.85 -22.56 6.87
N PRO A 44 -38.17 -22.44 7.21
CA PRO A 44 -38.61 -22.29 8.60
C PRO A 44 -38.37 -23.52 9.48
N GLY A 45 -37.87 -24.63 8.95
CA GLY A 45 -37.51 -25.83 9.72
C GLY A 45 -36.07 -25.85 10.28
N LEU A 46 -35.29 -24.79 10.09
CA LEU A 46 -33.96 -24.70 10.69
C LEU A 46 -34.08 -24.41 12.19
N GLY A 47 -33.21 -25.00 13.02
CA GLY A 47 -33.28 -24.94 14.48
C GLY A 47 -32.96 -23.57 15.11
N PHE A 48 -33.03 -22.49 14.34
CA PHE A 48 -32.86 -21.10 14.80
C PHE A 48 -33.87 -20.18 14.09
N THR A 49 -34.26 -19.12 14.76
CA THR A 49 -35.25 -18.15 14.25
C THR A 49 -34.57 -16.94 13.61
N VAL A 50 -35.30 -16.28 12.70
CA VAL A 50 -34.88 -15.01 12.11
C VAL A 50 -34.58 -13.99 13.19
N GLY A 51 -35.46 -13.90 14.20
CA GLY A 51 -35.35 -12.91 15.29
C GLY A 51 -34.09 -13.12 16.13
N GLU A 52 -33.74 -14.36 16.46
CA GLU A 52 -32.50 -14.68 17.19
C GLU A 52 -31.26 -14.27 16.42
N CYS A 53 -31.18 -14.58 15.14
CA CYS A 53 -30.06 -14.20 14.29
C CYS A 53 -29.91 -12.68 14.14
N GLU A 54 -31.02 -11.97 13.97
CA GLU A 54 -31.03 -10.50 13.84
C GLU A 54 -30.67 -9.83 15.15
N ALA A 55 -31.20 -10.28 16.28
CA ALA A 55 -30.89 -9.74 17.61
C ALA A 55 -29.42 -9.92 17.96
N GLU A 56 -28.85 -11.10 17.73
CA GLU A 56 -27.44 -11.35 18.01
C GLU A 56 -26.50 -10.59 17.07
N SER A 57 -26.84 -10.47 15.78
CA SER A 57 -26.12 -9.62 14.86
C SER A 57 -26.10 -8.15 15.32
N GLU A 58 -27.24 -7.62 15.78
CA GLU A 58 -27.32 -6.23 16.27
C GLU A 58 -26.58 -6.04 17.58
N ARG A 59 -26.57 -7.05 18.46
CA ARG A 59 -25.78 -7.04 19.70
C ARG A 59 -24.29 -6.91 19.40
N ILE A 60 -23.77 -7.68 18.45
CA ILE A 60 -22.37 -7.59 18.01
C ILE A 60 -22.08 -6.21 17.43
N HIS A 61 -22.94 -5.68 16.55
CA HIS A 61 -22.76 -4.36 15.97
C HIS A 61 -22.76 -3.25 17.03
N SER A 62 -23.61 -3.39 18.07
CA SER A 62 -23.69 -2.41 19.17
C SER A 62 -22.42 -2.43 20.02
N LEU A 63 -21.86 -3.60 20.30
CA LEU A 63 -20.57 -3.72 20.98
C LEU A 63 -19.43 -3.09 20.18
N LEU A 64 -19.36 -3.36 18.86
CA LEU A 64 -18.36 -2.78 17.97
C LEU A 64 -18.50 -1.25 17.85
N ARG A 65 -19.74 -0.71 17.84
CA ARG A 65 -19.98 0.74 17.86
C ARG A 65 -19.56 1.38 19.18
N ALA A 66 -19.93 0.77 20.30
CA ALA A 66 -19.58 1.27 21.64
C ALA A 66 -18.06 1.32 21.88
N SER A 67 -17.33 0.38 21.31
CA SER A 67 -15.85 0.34 21.40
C SER A 67 -15.14 1.29 20.43
N GLY A 68 -15.87 2.00 19.53
CA GLY A 68 -15.27 2.78 18.45
C GLY A 68 -14.64 1.94 17.32
N ALA A 69 -14.62 0.62 17.49
CA ALA A 69 -13.98 -0.33 16.60
C ALA A 69 -14.61 -0.36 15.20
N SER A 70 -15.92 -0.10 15.12
CA SER A 70 -16.64 -0.13 13.84
C SER A 70 -16.12 0.91 12.85
N ALA A 71 -15.85 2.14 13.31
CA ALA A 71 -15.31 3.20 12.47
C ALA A 71 -13.86 2.89 12.04
N LEU A 72 -13.08 2.33 12.94
CA LEU A 72 -11.69 1.93 12.68
C LEU A 72 -11.61 0.80 11.64
N LEU A 73 -12.40 -0.27 11.83
CA LEU A 73 -12.48 -1.39 10.89
C LEU A 73 -13.03 -0.98 9.51
N GLN A 74 -13.99 -0.05 9.48
CA GLN A 74 -14.53 0.44 8.23
C GLN A 74 -13.49 1.25 7.45
N ARG A 75 -12.72 2.10 8.12
CA ARG A 75 -11.58 2.80 7.52
C ARG A 75 -10.51 1.82 7.03
N PHE A 76 -10.18 0.83 7.85
CA PHE A 76 -9.23 -0.23 7.51
C PHE A 76 -9.65 -1.02 6.25
N ARG A 77 -10.94 -1.38 6.14
CA ARG A 77 -11.48 -2.11 4.98
C ARG A 77 -11.69 -1.25 3.74
N SER A 78 -11.78 0.08 3.90
CA SER A 78 -11.91 1.00 2.77
C SER A 78 -10.58 1.32 2.09
N VAL A 79 -9.45 1.04 2.75
CA VAL A 79 -8.12 1.15 2.14
C VAL A 79 -7.93 -0.06 1.22
N PRO A 80 -7.72 0.13 -0.08
CA PRO A 80 -7.33 -0.96 -0.98
C PRO A 80 -6.14 -1.71 -0.39
N ARG A 81 -6.16 -3.05 -0.41
CA ARG A 81 -5.15 -3.88 0.27
C ARG A 81 -3.73 -3.69 -0.24
N ASP A 82 -3.63 -3.16 -1.43
CA ASP A 82 -2.40 -2.89 -2.17
C ASP A 82 -1.89 -1.45 -2.00
N ILE A 83 -2.65 -0.57 -1.34
CA ILE A 83 -2.25 0.83 -1.12
C ILE A 83 -1.70 0.99 0.30
N LEU A 84 -0.38 1.16 0.41
CA LEU A 84 0.32 1.44 1.66
C LEU A 84 0.64 2.93 1.80
N GLY A 85 0.78 3.63 0.68
CA GLY A 85 0.99 5.06 0.56
C GLY A 85 0.35 5.60 -0.70
N CYS A 86 0.40 6.90 -0.88
CA CYS A 86 -0.04 7.56 -2.11
C CYS A 86 0.68 8.90 -2.27
N TYR A 87 1.35 9.07 -3.39
CA TYR A 87 1.81 10.36 -3.84
C TYR A 87 0.70 11.07 -4.62
N TRP A 88 0.28 12.23 -4.14
CA TRP A 88 -0.69 13.11 -4.80
C TRP A 88 0.05 14.14 -5.64
N TYR A 89 -0.05 13.99 -6.94
CA TYR A 89 0.62 14.86 -7.92
C TYR A 89 -0.24 16.09 -8.30
N ASP A 90 -1.04 16.60 -7.36
CA ASP A 90 -1.76 17.85 -7.54
C ASP A 90 -0.75 19.02 -7.58
N PRO A 91 -0.73 19.85 -8.66
CA PRO A 91 0.20 20.97 -8.77
C PRO A 91 0.05 22.02 -7.65
N LEU A 92 -1.13 22.09 -7.02
CA LEU A 92 -1.44 23.04 -5.96
C LEU A 92 -1.17 22.49 -4.56
N ASP A 93 -1.19 21.17 -4.39
CA ASP A 93 -1.02 20.49 -3.10
C ASP A 93 -0.30 19.14 -3.27
N PRO A 94 0.97 19.13 -3.74
CA PRO A 94 1.72 17.89 -3.85
C PRO A 94 2.03 17.37 -2.45
N ARG A 95 1.56 16.14 -2.15
CA ARG A 95 1.75 15.54 -0.84
C ARG A 95 1.91 14.02 -0.92
N ILE A 96 2.43 13.45 0.14
CA ILE A 96 2.51 12.01 0.35
C ILE A 96 1.65 11.65 1.55
N ASP A 97 0.69 10.76 1.34
CA ASP A 97 -0.10 10.15 2.40
C ASP A 97 0.45 8.75 2.69
N LEU A 98 0.69 8.43 3.96
CA LEU A 98 1.07 7.09 4.41
C LEU A 98 -0.10 6.48 5.18
N TYR A 99 -0.54 5.30 4.77
CA TYR A 99 -1.65 4.59 5.40
C TYR A 99 -1.13 3.68 6.51
N TRP A 100 -0.81 4.29 7.65
CA TRP A 100 -0.14 3.64 8.77
C TRP A 100 -0.82 2.35 9.25
N MET A 101 -2.15 2.25 9.23
CA MET A 101 -2.89 1.03 9.59
C MET A 101 -2.61 -0.11 8.61
N ALA A 102 -2.60 0.18 7.32
CA ALA A 102 -2.28 -0.81 6.29
C ALA A 102 -0.82 -1.24 6.41
N ILE A 103 0.09 -0.28 6.63
CA ILE A 103 1.52 -0.54 6.84
C ILE A 103 1.73 -1.44 8.06
N ALA A 104 1.10 -1.12 9.21
CA ALA A 104 1.24 -1.89 10.43
C ALA A 104 0.73 -3.33 10.28
N THR A 105 -0.44 -3.50 9.65
CA THR A 105 -1.00 -4.82 9.37
C THR A 105 -0.10 -5.64 8.48
N LEU A 106 0.36 -5.04 7.39
CA LEU A 106 1.22 -5.76 6.46
C LEU A 106 2.59 -6.06 7.06
N ALA A 107 3.14 -5.17 7.89
CA ALA A 107 4.38 -5.41 8.62
C ALA A 107 4.28 -6.67 9.50
N LYS A 108 3.15 -6.86 10.20
CA LYS A 108 2.89 -8.08 10.98
C LYS A 108 2.82 -9.33 10.09
N VAL A 109 2.08 -9.27 8.99
CA VAL A 109 1.97 -10.37 8.02
C VAL A 109 3.34 -10.74 7.44
N LEU A 110 4.15 -9.74 7.11
CA LEU A 110 5.50 -9.91 6.58
C LEU A 110 6.53 -10.28 7.66
N ASN A 111 6.18 -10.24 8.94
CA ASN A 111 7.09 -10.41 10.07
C ASN A 111 8.31 -9.47 9.96
N VAL A 112 8.03 -8.18 9.79
CA VAL A 112 8.99 -7.08 9.79
C VAL A 112 8.52 -5.98 10.74
N SER A 113 9.41 -5.04 11.11
CA SER A 113 8.99 -3.90 11.93
C SER A 113 8.15 -2.91 11.09
N VAL A 114 7.20 -2.24 11.75
CA VAL A 114 6.38 -1.16 11.15
C VAL A 114 7.29 -0.06 10.60
N GLU A 115 8.31 0.29 11.35
CA GLU A 115 9.32 1.28 10.99
C GLU A 115 10.02 0.93 9.67
N SER A 116 10.52 -0.31 9.55
CA SER A 116 11.22 -0.77 8.35
C SER A 116 10.30 -0.77 7.12
N LEU A 117 9.05 -1.20 7.27
CA LEU A 117 8.09 -1.16 6.17
C LEU A 117 7.69 0.28 5.83
N THR A 118 7.56 1.18 6.84
CA THR A 118 7.29 2.60 6.61
C THR A 118 8.41 3.26 5.79
N VAL A 119 9.67 2.95 6.10
CA VAL A 119 10.82 3.44 5.30
C VAL A 119 10.71 2.99 3.85
N VAL A 120 10.35 1.75 3.59
CA VAL A 120 10.17 1.23 2.22
C VAL A 120 9.04 1.96 1.48
N VAL A 121 7.88 2.10 2.13
CA VAL A 121 6.73 2.79 1.53
C VAL A 121 7.05 4.26 1.27
N LEU A 122 7.65 4.94 2.24
CA LEU A 122 8.05 6.35 2.08
C LEU A 122 9.06 6.53 0.94
N ALA A 123 10.04 5.64 0.82
CA ALA A 123 11.00 5.66 -0.29
C ALA A 123 10.30 5.52 -1.65
N HIS A 124 9.27 4.65 -1.73
CA HIS A 124 8.48 4.46 -2.94
C HIS A 124 7.69 5.72 -3.32
N GLU A 125 6.97 6.32 -2.38
CA GLU A 125 6.20 7.54 -2.63
C GLU A 125 7.10 8.75 -2.94
N LEU A 126 8.25 8.84 -2.28
CA LEU A 126 9.26 9.86 -2.58
C LEU A 126 9.86 9.66 -3.98
N ALA A 127 9.99 8.42 -4.44
CA ALA A 127 10.47 8.14 -5.81
C ALA A 127 9.46 8.62 -6.87
N HIS A 128 8.16 8.49 -6.63
CA HIS A 128 7.14 9.11 -7.49
C HIS A 128 7.28 10.64 -7.50
N ALA A 129 7.37 11.27 -6.33
CA ALA A 129 7.56 12.71 -6.21
C ALA A 129 8.83 13.18 -6.91
N TYR A 130 9.95 12.48 -6.71
CA TYR A 130 11.22 12.77 -7.36
C TYR A 130 11.13 12.64 -8.88
N SER A 131 10.50 11.59 -9.38
CA SER A 131 10.35 11.35 -10.82
C SER A 131 9.54 12.44 -11.49
N GLN A 132 8.51 12.97 -10.82
CA GLN A 132 7.68 14.03 -11.35
C GLN A 132 8.28 15.42 -11.17
N LEU A 133 8.73 15.76 -9.94
CA LEU A 133 9.08 17.12 -9.55
C LEU A 133 10.60 17.38 -9.52
N GLY A 134 11.42 16.34 -9.68
CA GLY A 134 12.87 16.47 -9.55
C GLY A 134 13.49 17.37 -10.60
N ARG A 135 13.76 18.60 -10.23
CA ARG A 135 14.36 19.64 -11.07
C ARG A 135 15.87 19.75 -10.94
N ASP A 136 16.45 18.99 -10.03
CA ASP A 136 17.87 19.04 -9.67
C ASP A 136 18.82 18.71 -10.83
N ILE A 137 18.35 17.96 -11.82
CA ILE A 137 19.17 17.45 -12.92
C ILE A 137 18.99 18.26 -14.19
N ASP A 138 17.74 18.46 -14.61
CA ASP A 138 17.42 19.02 -15.93
C ASP A 138 16.45 20.21 -15.88
N LYS A 139 16.02 20.58 -14.67
CA LYS A 139 15.09 21.68 -14.39
C LYS A 139 13.69 21.55 -15.00
N TRP A 140 13.33 20.31 -15.41
CA TRP A 140 12.04 19.99 -15.98
C TRP A 140 11.21 19.16 -15.02
N ASP A 141 9.93 19.51 -14.89
CA ASP A 141 8.94 18.64 -14.26
C ASP A 141 8.39 17.66 -15.29
N TRP A 142 7.98 16.50 -14.83
CA TRP A 142 7.12 15.65 -15.65
C TRP A 142 5.71 16.26 -15.65
N PRO A 143 5.18 16.73 -16.80
CA PRO A 143 3.86 17.34 -16.80
C PRO A 143 2.80 16.39 -16.23
N VAL A 144 1.94 16.88 -15.33
CA VAL A 144 0.93 16.09 -14.61
C VAL A 144 0.10 15.23 -15.54
N PHE A 145 -0.32 15.78 -16.67
CA PHE A 145 -1.10 15.04 -17.67
C PHE A 145 -0.33 13.82 -18.22
N PHE A 146 0.93 13.98 -18.58
CA PHE A 146 1.75 12.88 -19.10
C PHE A 146 2.07 11.88 -18.00
N PHE A 147 2.44 12.33 -16.81
CA PHE A 147 2.69 11.46 -15.66
C PHE A 147 1.49 10.55 -15.37
N HIS A 148 0.28 11.11 -15.33
CA HIS A 148 -0.96 10.35 -15.08
C HIS A 148 -1.31 9.37 -16.21
N LYS A 149 -0.97 9.69 -17.45
CA LYS A 149 -1.27 8.87 -18.63
C LYS A 149 -0.19 7.84 -18.95
N THR A 150 0.97 7.97 -18.35
CA THR A 150 2.08 7.03 -18.55
C THR A 150 1.71 5.64 -18.05
N SER A 151 2.18 4.61 -18.74
CA SER A 151 2.02 3.21 -18.35
C SER A 151 2.44 3.00 -16.89
N LYS A 152 1.63 2.30 -16.13
CA LYS A 152 1.95 1.93 -14.74
C LYS A 152 3.26 1.16 -14.64
N ASP A 153 3.59 0.32 -15.63
CA ASP A 153 4.87 -0.40 -15.64
C ASP A 153 6.07 0.55 -15.63
N VAL A 154 5.94 1.73 -16.22
CA VAL A 154 7.00 2.77 -16.18
C VAL A 154 6.98 3.50 -14.85
N VAL A 155 5.83 4.02 -14.43
CA VAL A 155 5.72 4.85 -13.23
C VAL A 155 6.05 4.06 -11.97
N GLU A 156 5.44 2.88 -11.79
CA GLU A 156 5.69 2.00 -10.64
C GLU A 156 7.07 1.35 -10.73
N GLY A 157 7.50 0.97 -11.93
CA GLY A 157 8.82 0.40 -12.15
C GLY A 157 9.94 1.36 -11.78
N ILE A 158 9.85 2.65 -12.15
CA ILE A 158 10.81 3.69 -11.74
C ILE A 158 10.77 3.87 -10.22
N ALA A 159 9.58 3.93 -9.62
CA ALA A 159 9.45 4.07 -8.18
C ALA A 159 10.07 2.89 -7.43
N GLN A 160 9.85 1.66 -7.88
CA GLN A 160 10.46 0.46 -7.31
C GLN A 160 11.98 0.43 -7.50
N PHE A 161 12.46 0.84 -8.65
CA PHE A 161 13.90 0.94 -8.90
C PHE A 161 14.59 1.90 -7.92
N TYR A 162 14.05 3.10 -7.71
CA TYR A 162 14.61 4.03 -6.72
C TYR A 162 14.43 3.54 -5.29
N THR A 163 13.33 2.85 -4.97
CA THR A 163 13.14 2.21 -3.67
C THR A 163 14.25 1.18 -3.41
N GLU A 164 14.57 0.34 -4.39
CA GLU A 164 15.65 -0.64 -4.31
C GLU A 164 16.99 0.03 -4.00
N LEU A 165 17.33 1.13 -4.70
CA LEU A 165 18.56 1.89 -4.46
C LEU A 165 18.61 2.46 -3.04
N VAL A 166 17.53 3.12 -2.62
CA VAL A 166 17.43 3.72 -1.27
C VAL A 166 17.59 2.69 -0.17
N VAL A 167 16.89 1.56 -0.25
CA VAL A 167 17.00 0.53 0.80
C VAL A 167 18.36 -0.18 0.77
N HIS A 168 19.01 -0.25 -0.38
CA HIS A 168 20.39 -0.74 -0.49
C HIS A 168 21.36 0.20 0.20
N ASP A 169 21.28 1.49 -0.06
CA ASP A 169 22.16 2.51 0.53
C ASP A 169 21.93 2.68 2.04
N LEU A 170 20.68 2.49 2.48
CA LEU A 170 20.34 2.52 3.90
C LEU A 170 20.73 1.23 4.65
N ALA A 171 21.02 0.12 3.96
CA ALA A 171 21.26 -1.18 4.58
C ALA A 171 22.33 -1.19 5.70
N PRO A 172 23.42 -0.41 5.63
CA PRO A 172 24.38 -0.34 6.74
C PRO A 172 23.81 0.22 8.04
N ARG A 173 22.79 1.11 7.95
CA ARG A 173 22.14 1.74 9.11
C ARG A 173 20.81 1.10 9.46
N TYR A 174 20.07 0.61 8.45
CA TYR A 174 18.74 0.04 8.54
C TYR A 174 18.64 -1.29 7.78
N PRO A 175 19.33 -2.35 8.22
CA PRO A 175 19.34 -3.64 7.50
C PRO A 175 17.95 -4.27 7.37
N ASP A 176 17.06 -3.97 8.31
CA ASP A 176 15.69 -4.50 8.29
C ASP A 176 14.81 -3.85 7.22
N ALA A 177 15.11 -2.63 6.77
CA ALA A 177 14.41 -2.00 5.64
C ALA A 177 14.61 -2.81 4.34
N ARG A 178 15.83 -3.29 4.08
CA ARG A 178 16.11 -4.17 2.94
C ARG A 178 15.34 -5.48 3.03
N ARG A 179 15.25 -6.07 4.22
CA ARG A 179 14.44 -7.28 4.46
C ARG A 179 12.95 -7.03 4.22
N ALA A 180 12.44 -5.88 4.71
CA ALA A 180 11.05 -5.48 4.51
C ALA A 180 10.74 -5.31 3.02
N TYR A 181 11.59 -4.63 2.26
CA TYR A 181 11.47 -4.49 0.81
C TYR A 181 11.42 -5.85 0.09
N GLN A 182 12.36 -6.74 0.39
CA GLN A 182 12.42 -8.06 -0.23
C GLN A 182 11.18 -8.92 0.05
N ARG A 183 10.61 -8.80 1.26
CA ARG A 183 9.38 -9.52 1.63
C ARG A 183 8.15 -8.90 0.97
N LEU A 184 8.08 -7.56 0.91
CA LEU A 184 7.01 -6.84 0.22
C LEU A 184 7.01 -7.19 -1.28
N LEU A 185 8.18 -7.17 -1.92
CA LEU A 185 8.32 -7.45 -3.35
C LEU A 185 7.78 -8.83 -3.74
N LYS A 186 7.86 -9.84 -2.85
CA LYS A 186 7.30 -11.18 -3.07
C LYS A 186 5.77 -11.23 -3.12
N LEU A 187 5.10 -10.22 -2.58
CA LEU A 187 3.64 -10.10 -2.60
C LEU A 187 3.13 -9.23 -3.75
N GLN A 188 4.05 -8.50 -4.39
CA GLN A 188 3.71 -7.61 -5.49
C GLN A 188 3.63 -8.35 -6.82
N SER A 189 2.96 -7.75 -7.79
CA SER A 189 2.79 -8.29 -9.15
C SER A 189 2.67 -7.17 -10.17
N GLY A 190 2.72 -7.52 -11.44
CA GLY A 190 2.53 -6.58 -12.56
C GLY A 190 3.50 -5.40 -12.52
N PRO A 191 3.01 -4.17 -12.58
CA PRO A 191 3.82 -2.96 -12.70
C PRO A 191 4.91 -2.80 -11.63
N TYR A 192 4.65 -3.26 -10.41
CA TYR A 192 5.63 -3.20 -9.31
C TYR A 192 6.87 -4.09 -9.52
N LEU A 193 6.80 -5.06 -10.43
CA LEU A 193 7.92 -5.94 -10.78
C LEU A 193 8.60 -5.54 -12.10
N ALA A 194 8.08 -4.59 -12.84
CA ALA A 194 8.59 -4.21 -14.16
C ALA A 194 10.10 -3.85 -14.14
N HIS A 195 10.57 -3.18 -13.09
CA HIS A 195 11.98 -2.81 -12.94
C HIS A 195 12.96 -4.00 -12.88
N LEU A 196 12.49 -5.20 -12.53
CA LEU A 196 13.32 -6.40 -12.46
C LEU A 196 13.76 -6.87 -13.85
N ASP A 197 12.96 -6.58 -14.87
CA ASP A 197 13.26 -6.92 -16.27
C ASP A 197 14.13 -5.87 -16.96
N TRP A 198 14.29 -4.69 -16.34
CA TRP A 198 15.14 -3.62 -16.83
C TRP A 198 16.62 -3.94 -16.58
N LYS A 199 17.21 -4.68 -17.49
CA LYS A 199 18.60 -5.13 -17.42
C LYS A 199 19.41 -4.54 -18.57
N PRO A 200 19.72 -3.24 -18.55
CA PRO A 200 20.72 -2.73 -19.48
C PRO A 200 22.04 -3.50 -19.22
N ASN A 201 22.68 -3.93 -20.29
CA ASN A 201 23.93 -4.72 -20.23
C ASN A 201 25.13 -3.86 -19.80
N ASP A 202 24.97 -3.03 -18.77
CA ASP A 202 26.00 -2.09 -18.33
C ASP A 202 26.15 -2.09 -16.81
N THR A 203 27.39 -1.87 -16.38
CA THR A 203 27.74 -1.60 -14.98
C THR A 203 27.10 -0.30 -14.45
N HIS A 204 26.64 0.60 -15.33
CA HIS A 204 26.01 1.89 -15.03
C HIS A 204 24.48 1.85 -15.11
N ARG A 205 23.87 0.71 -14.78
CA ARG A 205 22.40 0.50 -14.84
C ARG A 205 21.60 1.68 -14.27
N GLY A 206 22.03 2.23 -13.14
CA GLY A 206 21.34 3.35 -12.49
C GLY A 206 21.34 4.63 -13.32
N GLU A 207 22.46 4.93 -13.97
CA GLU A 207 22.60 6.12 -14.83
C GLU A 207 21.79 5.97 -16.12
N ILE A 208 21.75 4.78 -16.70
CA ILE A 208 20.96 4.50 -17.90
C ILE A 208 19.48 4.65 -17.63
N ILE A 209 18.95 4.02 -16.54
CA ILE A 209 17.53 4.14 -16.16
C ILE A 209 17.18 5.60 -15.86
N ARG A 210 18.04 6.32 -15.14
CA ARG A 210 17.83 7.75 -14.86
C ARG A 210 17.80 8.59 -16.14
N SER A 211 18.72 8.37 -17.06
CA SER A 211 18.77 9.07 -18.34
C SER A 211 17.54 8.78 -19.19
N ALA A 212 17.15 7.51 -19.28
CA ALA A 212 15.94 7.09 -19.97
C ALA A 212 14.68 7.75 -19.36
N MET A 213 14.57 7.83 -18.04
CA MET A 213 13.47 8.53 -17.36
C MET A 213 13.43 10.01 -17.73
N MET A 214 14.58 10.70 -17.72
CA MET A 214 14.63 12.13 -18.05
C MET A 214 14.26 12.41 -19.50
N GLU A 215 14.71 11.59 -20.43
CA GLU A 215 14.32 11.71 -21.84
C GLU A 215 12.84 11.40 -22.03
N PHE A 216 12.36 10.35 -21.38
CA PHE A 216 10.99 9.86 -21.49
C PHE A 216 9.98 10.91 -21.02
N ARG A 217 10.20 11.55 -19.86
CA ARG A 217 9.32 12.58 -19.33
C ARG A 217 9.25 13.85 -20.19
N ARG A 218 10.27 14.11 -21.02
CA ARG A 218 10.31 15.26 -21.96
C ARG A 218 9.64 14.96 -23.28
N SER A 219 9.67 13.71 -23.72
CA SER A 219 9.16 13.31 -25.05
C SER A 219 7.63 13.25 -25.11
N GLY A 220 6.96 13.12 -23.97
CA GLY A 220 5.52 12.88 -23.89
C GLY A 220 5.11 11.46 -24.32
N GLU A 221 6.06 10.55 -24.46
CA GLU A 221 5.80 9.12 -24.65
C GLU A 221 5.19 8.52 -23.40
N LEU A 222 4.32 7.50 -23.54
CA LEU A 222 3.48 7.03 -22.45
C LEU A 222 3.53 5.52 -22.26
N THR A 223 4.12 4.76 -23.17
CA THR A 223 4.09 3.29 -23.14
C THR A 223 5.35 2.67 -22.54
N HIS A 224 5.22 1.48 -21.95
CA HIS A 224 6.36 0.73 -21.46
C HIS A 224 7.35 0.33 -22.57
N GLU A 225 6.84 -0.01 -23.75
CA GLU A 225 7.68 -0.36 -24.89
C GLU A 225 8.56 0.81 -25.35
N GLU A 226 8.02 2.02 -25.36
CA GLU A 226 8.78 3.25 -25.67
C GLU A 226 9.87 3.50 -24.63
N PHE A 227 9.59 3.23 -23.35
CA PHE A 227 10.57 3.34 -22.27
C PHE A 227 11.70 2.32 -22.45
N LEU A 228 11.38 1.04 -22.70
CA LEU A 228 12.37 -0.02 -22.91
C LEU A 228 13.31 0.30 -24.07
N ARG A 229 12.79 0.85 -25.17
CA ARG A 229 13.62 1.29 -26.31
C ARG A 229 14.67 2.36 -25.94
N ARG A 230 14.47 3.09 -24.85
CA ARG A 230 15.47 4.05 -24.35
C ARG A 230 16.51 3.41 -23.46
N LEU A 231 16.17 2.32 -22.79
CA LEU A 231 17.13 1.55 -21.98
C LEU A 231 18.15 0.80 -22.86
N ASP A 232 17.79 0.51 -24.12
CA ASP A 232 18.64 -0.23 -25.06
C ASP A 232 19.58 0.68 -25.88
N ARG A 233 19.56 2.00 -25.63
CA ARG A 233 20.42 2.99 -26.30
C ARG A 233 21.70 3.26 -25.53
#